data_9bc88dd49a8a4e0fa8f2b0e62ce60fa8
#
_entry.id   9bc88dd49a8a4e0fa8f2b0e62ce60fa8
#
_cell.length_a   1.000
_cell.length_b   1.000
_cell.length_c   1.000
_cell.angle_alpha   90.00
_cell.angle_beta   90.00
_cell.angle_gamma   90.00
#
_symmetry.space_group_name_H-M   'P 1'
#
loop_
_entity.id
_entity.type
_entity.pdbx_description
1 polymer ?
#
loop_
_entity_poly.entity_id
_entity_poly.type
_entity_poly.pdbx_seq_one_letter_code
_entity_poly.pdbx_strand_id
1 'polypeptide(L)'
;YIDSKSQAKYHLDDKSVANYVKQYDVITTERKDIRPYCGQSATLRKQYDLADKLYVEDLDKVVEILGKQHPEYLEDAQAFLKGHVGRFCNMFIMKRDIFNDYCAWLFPILEEFVATTDMSHYSKEGVRTPGHLAERLLNIYLLHHERVGSNWKMAELQCVHFANPDYHDELGLPSLGYDKRPIIPVVFASDNNYVPMLTTTVYSALKNASRDYRYDVIVLHRDINGAIQASMRDFFSQFDNAAIRFCDVSPIVDQYELSTNNPHISVETYYRFL
;
A
#
# COMPACT_ATOMS: atom_id res chain seq x y z
N TYR A 1 1.80 13.59 -1.46
CA TYR A 1 1.80 14.74 -0.55
C TYR A 1 0.41 15.33 -0.46
N ILE A 2 -0.10 15.47 0.76
CA ILE A 2 -1.40 16.13 0.98
C ILE A 2 -1.09 17.56 1.41
N ASP A 3 -1.31 18.53 0.54
CA ASP A 3 -1.11 19.93 0.84
C ASP A 3 -2.15 20.48 1.84
N SER A 4 -1.88 21.67 2.38
CA SER A 4 -2.77 22.30 3.37
C SER A 4 -4.18 22.57 2.84
N LYS A 5 -4.35 22.78 1.52
CA LYS A 5 -5.67 22.96 0.89
C LYS A 5 -6.44 21.64 0.86
N SER A 6 -5.77 20.55 0.51
CA SER A 6 -6.35 19.20 0.53
C SER A 6 -6.67 18.76 1.95
N GLN A 7 -5.79 19.03 2.92
CA GLN A 7 -6.07 18.77 4.33
C GLN A 7 -7.33 19.50 4.81
N ALA A 8 -7.45 20.79 4.51
CA ALA A 8 -8.63 21.58 4.87
C ALA A 8 -9.89 21.11 4.14
N LYS A 9 -9.79 20.83 2.84
CA LYS A 9 -10.94 20.39 2.02
C LYS A 9 -11.51 19.06 2.49
N TYR A 10 -10.66 18.11 2.89
CA TYR A 10 -11.07 16.77 3.26
C TYR A 10 -11.05 16.52 4.77
N HIS A 11 -10.82 17.56 5.57
CA HIS A 11 -10.79 17.49 7.04
C HIS A 11 -9.82 16.43 7.57
N LEU A 12 -8.60 16.38 7.02
CA LEU A 12 -7.58 15.41 7.36
C LEU A 12 -6.65 15.85 8.49
N ASP A 13 -6.99 16.91 9.20
CA ASP A 13 -6.28 17.30 10.43
C ASP A 13 -6.63 16.36 11.59
N ASP A 14 -5.71 16.23 12.54
CA ASP A 14 -5.82 15.32 13.68
C ASP A 14 -7.09 15.54 14.50
N LYS A 15 -7.51 16.78 14.66
CA LYS A 15 -8.71 17.16 15.43
C LYS A 15 -9.98 16.67 14.74
N SER A 16 -10.07 16.86 13.43
CA SER A 16 -11.22 16.43 12.62
C SER A 16 -11.28 14.89 12.60
N VAL A 17 -10.16 14.21 12.35
CA VAL A 17 -10.09 12.74 12.38
C VAL A 17 -10.45 12.19 13.76
N ALA A 18 -9.90 12.76 14.84
CA ALA A 18 -10.23 12.34 16.21
C ALA A 18 -11.71 12.55 16.55
N ASN A 19 -12.33 13.59 16.04
CA ASN A 19 -13.77 13.82 16.23
C ASN A 19 -14.62 12.78 15.50
N TYR A 20 -14.26 12.41 14.26
CA TYR A 20 -14.95 11.34 13.53
C TYR A 20 -14.85 10.01 14.27
N VAL A 21 -13.64 9.62 14.65
CA VAL A 21 -13.39 8.34 15.37
C VAL A 21 -14.15 8.26 16.70
N LYS A 22 -14.39 9.41 17.38
CA LYS A 22 -15.16 9.42 18.62
C LYS A 22 -16.67 9.27 18.39
N GLN A 23 -17.18 9.73 17.25
CA GLN A 23 -18.63 9.78 16.98
C GLN A 23 -19.17 8.50 16.36
N TYR A 24 -18.32 7.73 15.67
CA TYR A 24 -18.74 6.58 14.88
C TYR A 24 -18.06 5.30 15.34
N ASP A 25 -18.75 4.20 15.16
CA ASP A 25 -18.26 2.86 15.47
C ASP A 25 -17.51 2.26 14.28
N VAL A 26 -17.98 2.57 13.06
CA VAL A 26 -17.41 2.14 11.78
C VAL A 26 -17.42 3.32 10.81
N ILE A 27 -16.27 3.58 10.20
CA ILE A 27 -16.09 4.55 9.13
C ILE A 27 -15.55 3.81 7.92
N THR A 28 -16.14 4.01 6.76
CA THR A 28 -15.75 3.35 5.50
C THR A 28 -15.62 4.36 4.38
N THR A 29 -15.15 3.90 3.22
CA THR A 29 -15.31 4.65 1.99
C THR A 29 -16.79 4.75 1.60
N GLU A 30 -17.19 5.83 0.93
CA GLU A 30 -18.55 5.98 0.40
C GLU A 30 -18.88 4.86 -0.60
N ARG A 31 -20.14 4.47 -0.61
CA ARG A 31 -20.66 3.50 -1.58
C ARG A 31 -20.71 4.12 -2.96
N LYS A 32 -20.31 3.36 -3.97
CA LYS A 32 -20.33 3.77 -5.38
C LYS A 32 -21.21 2.85 -6.20
N ASP A 33 -22.01 3.45 -7.07
CA ASP A 33 -22.74 2.74 -8.11
C ASP A 33 -21.79 2.44 -9.29
N ILE A 34 -21.69 1.17 -9.68
CA ILE A 34 -20.80 0.74 -10.77
C ILE A 34 -21.41 0.91 -12.16
N ARG A 35 -22.71 1.12 -12.28
CA ARG A 35 -23.41 1.19 -13.58
C ARG A 35 -22.89 2.29 -14.52
N PRO A 36 -22.49 3.46 -14.05
CA PRO A 36 -21.88 4.49 -14.92
C PRO A 36 -20.59 4.03 -15.60
N TYR A 37 -19.89 3.04 -15.04
CA TYR A 37 -18.58 2.59 -15.51
C TYR A 37 -18.63 1.22 -16.18
N CYS A 38 -19.53 0.33 -15.72
CA CYS A 38 -19.61 -1.06 -16.15
C CYS A 38 -20.86 -1.38 -16.98
N GLY A 39 -21.75 -0.39 -17.20
CA GLY A 39 -23.01 -0.55 -17.94
C GLY A 39 -24.22 -0.78 -17.05
N GLN A 40 -25.39 -0.42 -17.56
CA GLN A 40 -26.66 -0.36 -16.80
C GLN A 40 -27.10 -1.73 -16.21
N SER A 41 -26.72 -2.84 -16.82
CA SER A 41 -27.00 -4.19 -16.36
C SER A 41 -25.89 -4.82 -15.51
N ALA A 42 -24.84 -4.04 -15.17
CA ALA A 42 -23.71 -4.55 -14.41
C ALA A 42 -24.13 -4.89 -12.98
N THR A 43 -23.69 -6.04 -12.50
CA THR A 43 -23.75 -6.44 -11.10
C THR A 43 -22.33 -6.46 -10.51
N LEU A 44 -22.23 -6.44 -9.19
CA LEU A 44 -20.93 -6.52 -8.52
C LEU A 44 -20.19 -7.83 -8.81
N ARG A 45 -20.92 -8.94 -9.00
CA ARG A 45 -20.32 -10.18 -9.50
C ARG A 45 -19.78 -10.01 -10.92
N LYS A 46 -20.55 -9.37 -11.82
CA LYS A 46 -20.10 -9.13 -13.20
C LYS A 46 -18.92 -8.14 -13.25
N GLN A 47 -18.90 -7.14 -12.41
CA GLN A 47 -17.78 -6.21 -12.28
C GLN A 47 -16.47 -6.93 -11.85
N TYR A 48 -16.59 -7.94 -10.97
CA TYR A 48 -15.44 -8.77 -10.60
C TYR A 48 -14.98 -9.65 -11.78
N ASP A 49 -15.91 -10.26 -12.52
CA ASP A 49 -15.66 -11.08 -13.70
C ASP A 49 -14.98 -10.30 -14.86
N LEU A 50 -15.20 -9.00 -14.94
CA LEU A 50 -14.60 -8.13 -15.97
C LEU A 50 -13.17 -7.67 -15.63
N ALA A 51 -12.66 -7.98 -14.46
CA ALA A 51 -11.31 -7.59 -14.06
C ALA A 51 -10.27 -8.52 -14.69
N ASP A 52 -9.36 -7.98 -15.52
CA ASP A 52 -8.43 -8.71 -16.39
C ASP A 52 -7.58 -9.80 -15.73
N LYS A 53 -7.46 -9.80 -14.41
CA LYS A 53 -6.50 -10.67 -13.70
C LYS A 53 -7.12 -11.40 -12.51
N LEU A 54 -8.44 -11.36 -12.42
CA LEU A 54 -9.21 -12.04 -11.40
C LEU A 54 -10.06 -13.13 -12.04
N TYR A 55 -10.28 -14.20 -11.31
CA TYR A 55 -11.12 -15.31 -11.74
C TYR A 55 -12.43 -15.27 -10.96
N VAL A 56 -13.56 -15.27 -11.67
CA VAL A 56 -14.89 -15.23 -11.03
C VAL A 56 -15.17 -16.48 -10.22
N GLU A 57 -14.54 -17.59 -10.57
CA GLU A 57 -14.57 -18.86 -9.86
C GLU A 57 -14.03 -18.74 -8.43
N ASP A 58 -13.05 -17.84 -8.21
CA ASP A 58 -12.51 -17.55 -6.87
C ASP A 58 -13.56 -16.85 -6.00
N LEU A 59 -14.30 -15.92 -6.60
CA LEU A 59 -15.40 -15.25 -5.91
C LEU A 59 -16.52 -16.23 -5.57
N ASP A 60 -16.90 -17.11 -6.51
CA ASP A 60 -17.91 -18.13 -6.27
C ASP A 60 -17.45 -19.11 -5.17
N LYS A 61 -16.18 -19.51 -5.20
CA LYS A 61 -15.59 -20.39 -4.18
C LYS A 61 -15.59 -19.75 -2.79
N VAL A 62 -15.21 -18.48 -2.68
CA VAL A 62 -15.22 -17.81 -1.37
C VAL A 62 -16.64 -17.66 -0.82
N VAL A 63 -17.64 -17.48 -1.68
CA VAL A 63 -19.05 -17.47 -1.27
C VAL A 63 -19.50 -18.86 -0.80
N GLU A 64 -19.02 -19.94 -1.43
CA GLU A 64 -19.28 -21.31 -0.97
C GLU A 64 -18.66 -21.56 0.42
N ILE A 65 -17.41 -21.15 0.63
CA ILE A 65 -16.72 -21.23 1.93
C ILE A 65 -17.51 -20.43 2.97
N LEU A 66 -17.88 -19.19 2.65
CA LEU A 66 -18.70 -18.35 3.52
C LEU A 66 -20.01 -19.06 3.91
N GLY A 67 -20.71 -19.66 2.95
CA GLY A 67 -21.95 -20.37 3.22
C GLY A 67 -21.78 -21.61 4.10
N LYS A 68 -20.61 -22.24 4.12
CA LYS A 68 -20.27 -23.36 5.01
C LYS A 68 -19.92 -22.90 6.43
N GLN A 69 -19.11 -21.87 6.55
CA GLN A 69 -18.63 -21.37 7.83
C GLN A 69 -19.64 -20.45 8.53
N HIS A 70 -20.36 -19.62 7.74
CA HIS A 70 -21.23 -18.55 8.20
C HIS A 70 -22.51 -18.50 7.34
N PRO A 71 -23.39 -19.51 7.40
CA PRO A 71 -24.59 -19.59 6.55
C PRO A 71 -25.54 -18.40 6.73
N GLU A 72 -25.51 -17.73 7.87
CA GLU A 72 -26.33 -16.54 8.16
C GLU A 72 -25.97 -15.33 7.29
N TYR A 73 -24.78 -15.30 6.68
CA TYR A 73 -24.32 -14.23 5.76
C TYR A 73 -24.66 -14.52 4.28
N LEU A 74 -25.16 -15.71 3.95
CA LEU A 74 -25.30 -16.12 2.55
C LEU A 74 -26.34 -15.29 1.80
N GLU A 75 -27.44 -14.91 2.46
CA GLU A 75 -28.46 -14.02 1.89
C GLU A 75 -27.85 -12.66 1.53
N ASP A 76 -27.04 -12.08 2.42
CA ASP A 76 -26.40 -10.79 2.23
C ASP A 76 -25.36 -10.85 1.12
N ALA A 77 -24.60 -11.95 1.02
CA ALA A 77 -23.65 -12.19 -0.06
C ALA A 77 -24.34 -12.23 -1.42
N GLN A 78 -25.45 -12.95 -1.53
CA GLN A 78 -26.22 -13.04 -2.77
C GLN A 78 -26.86 -11.70 -3.15
N ALA A 79 -27.40 -10.97 -2.19
CA ALA A 79 -27.97 -9.63 -2.40
C ALA A 79 -26.89 -8.65 -2.88
N PHE A 80 -25.73 -8.63 -2.21
CA PHE A 80 -24.59 -7.79 -2.58
C PHE A 80 -24.11 -8.08 -4.01
N LEU A 81 -23.85 -9.33 -4.35
CA LEU A 81 -23.30 -9.73 -5.65
C LEU A 81 -24.26 -9.50 -6.82
N LYS A 82 -25.57 -9.57 -6.58
CA LYS A 82 -26.61 -9.21 -7.55
C LYS A 82 -26.83 -7.69 -7.65
N GLY A 83 -26.40 -6.94 -6.63
CA GLY A 83 -26.49 -5.49 -6.57
C GLY A 83 -25.49 -4.80 -7.50
N HIS A 84 -25.52 -3.49 -7.49
CA HIS A 84 -24.65 -2.62 -8.28
C HIS A 84 -24.01 -1.48 -7.47
N VAL A 85 -24.19 -1.49 -6.16
CA VAL A 85 -23.63 -0.49 -5.23
C VAL A 85 -22.74 -1.19 -4.22
N GLY A 86 -21.50 -0.74 -4.11
CA GLY A 86 -20.52 -1.31 -3.17
C GLY A 86 -19.48 -0.30 -2.71
N ARG A 87 -18.75 -0.66 -1.66
CA ARG A 87 -17.57 0.05 -1.17
C ARG A 87 -16.33 -0.59 -1.80
N PHE A 88 -15.41 0.26 -2.24
CA PHE A 88 -14.16 -0.19 -2.86
C PHE A 88 -12.97 0.30 -2.05
N CYS A 89 -11.79 -0.31 -2.33
CA CYS A 89 -10.53 0.00 -1.65
C CYS A 89 -10.47 -0.40 -0.19
N ASN A 90 -10.93 -1.54 0.20
CA ASN A 90 -10.74 -2.21 1.52
C ASN A 90 -10.18 -1.30 2.65
N MET A 91 -10.75 -0.09 2.78
CA MET A 91 -10.36 0.94 3.73
C MET A 91 -11.46 1.20 4.73
N PHE A 92 -11.11 1.13 6.00
CA PHE A 92 -12.06 1.36 7.09
C PHE A 92 -11.34 1.80 8.36
N ILE A 93 -12.10 2.42 9.26
CA ILE A 93 -11.74 2.64 10.66
C ILE A 93 -12.86 2.02 11.48
N MET A 94 -12.53 1.12 12.38
CA MET A 94 -13.49 0.42 13.23
C MET A 94 -13.07 0.53 14.70
N LYS A 95 -14.03 0.50 15.61
CA LYS A 95 -13.75 0.25 17.02
C LYS A 95 -13.07 -1.12 17.17
N ARG A 96 -12.20 -1.24 18.16
CA ARG A 96 -11.32 -2.41 18.34
C ARG A 96 -12.08 -3.73 18.45
N ASP A 97 -13.17 -3.76 19.15
CA ASP A 97 -14.05 -4.92 19.29
C ASP A 97 -14.63 -5.34 17.94
N ILE A 98 -15.23 -4.41 17.21
CA ILE A 98 -15.78 -4.66 15.87
C ILE A 98 -14.67 -5.12 14.90
N PHE A 99 -13.49 -4.51 14.97
CA PHE A 99 -12.35 -4.91 14.15
C PHE A 99 -11.90 -6.33 14.47
N ASN A 100 -11.81 -6.69 15.75
CA ASN A 100 -11.43 -8.04 16.17
C ASN A 100 -12.47 -9.08 15.71
N ASP A 101 -13.76 -8.78 15.85
CA ASP A 101 -14.84 -9.66 15.39
C ASP A 101 -14.80 -9.82 13.86
N TYR A 102 -14.60 -8.71 13.13
CA TYR A 102 -14.42 -8.75 11.69
C TYR A 102 -13.21 -9.59 11.27
N CYS A 103 -12.07 -9.44 11.92
CA CYS A 103 -10.87 -10.25 11.62
C CYS A 103 -11.09 -11.73 11.94
N ALA A 104 -11.73 -12.05 13.07
CA ALA A 104 -12.05 -13.43 13.46
C ALA A 104 -13.02 -14.11 12.48
N TRP A 105 -13.90 -13.33 11.85
CA TRP A 105 -14.80 -13.79 10.81
C TRP A 105 -14.11 -13.90 9.43
N LEU A 106 -13.29 -12.90 9.04
CA LEU A 106 -12.71 -12.79 7.72
C LEU A 106 -11.58 -13.81 7.46
N PHE A 107 -10.64 -13.89 8.42
CA PHE A 107 -9.41 -14.65 8.15
C PHE A 107 -9.62 -16.15 7.96
N PRO A 108 -10.46 -16.86 8.72
CA PRO A 108 -10.71 -18.28 8.46
C PRO A 108 -11.27 -18.55 7.04
N ILE A 109 -12.10 -17.67 6.52
CA ILE A 109 -12.64 -17.77 5.15
C ILE A 109 -11.52 -17.65 4.12
N LEU A 110 -10.64 -16.65 4.29
CA LEU A 110 -9.51 -16.43 3.37
C LEU A 110 -8.44 -17.51 3.49
N GLU A 111 -8.18 -18.02 4.69
CA GLU A 111 -7.25 -19.12 4.93
C GLU A 111 -7.72 -20.41 4.25
N GLU A 112 -9.01 -20.76 4.37
CA GLU A 112 -9.57 -21.92 3.66
C GLU A 112 -9.50 -21.72 2.15
N PHE A 113 -9.80 -20.50 1.66
CA PHE A 113 -9.66 -20.19 0.23
C PHE A 113 -8.24 -20.43 -0.26
N VAL A 114 -7.23 -19.86 0.43
CA VAL A 114 -5.81 -20.00 0.06
C VAL A 114 -5.35 -21.46 0.16
N ALA A 115 -5.74 -22.17 1.21
CA ALA A 115 -5.36 -23.57 1.42
C ALA A 115 -5.94 -24.53 0.37
N THR A 116 -7.08 -24.17 -0.23
CA THR A 116 -7.81 -25.06 -1.15
C THR A 116 -7.77 -24.59 -2.61
N THR A 117 -7.09 -23.47 -2.93
CA THR A 117 -6.99 -22.92 -4.29
C THR A 117 -5.57 -23.01 -4.81
N ASP A 118 -5.39 -23.66 -5.96
CA ASP A 118 -4.10 -23.62 -6.65
C ASP A 118 -3.93 -22.30 -7.40
N MET A 119 -3.13 -21.41 -6.82
CA MET A 119 -2.78 -20.11 -7.39
C MET A 119 -1.42 -20.11 -8.11
N SER A 120 -0.82 -21.27 -8.37
CA SER A 120 0.51 -21.38 -8.98
C SER A 120 0.59 -20.79 -10.39
N HIS A 121 -0.54 -20.74 -11.10
CA HIS A 121 -0.67 -20.21 -12.46
C HIS A 121 -1.11 -18.73 -12.50
N TYR A 122 -1.33 -18.10 -11.33
CA TYR A 122 -1.79 -16.71 -11.29
C TYR A 122 -0.67 -15.74 -11.66
N SER A 123 -1.05 -14.65 -12.31
CA SER A 123 -0.12 -13.54 -12.57
C SER A 123 0.36 -12.91 -11.25
N LYS A 124 1.42 -12.11 -11.31
CA LYS A 124 1.94 -11.38 -10.14
C LYS A 124 0.85 -10.54 -9.45
N GLU A 125 -0.06 -9.98 -10.22
CA GLU A 125 -1.21 -9.23 -9.70
C GLU A 125 -2.31 -10.15 -9.22
N GLY A 126 -2.54 -11.28 -9.91
CA GLY A 126 -3.54 -12.28 -9.55
C GLY A 126 -3.29 -12.95 -8.20
N VAL A 127 -2.03 -13.07 -7.77
CA VAL A 127 -1.70 -13.58 -6.41
C VAL A 127 -2.31 -12.72 -5.30
N ARG A 128 -2.73 -11.48 -5.60
CA ARG A 128 -3.44 -10.60 -4.66
C ARG A 128 -4.94 -10.89 -4.57
N THR A 129 -5.45 -11.92 -5.24
CA THR A 129 -6.89 -12.32 -5.21
C THR A 129 -7.47 -12.36 -3.79
N PRO A 130 -6.81 -12.89 -2.74
CA PRO A 130 -7.38 -12.85 -1.38
C PRO A 130 -7.69 -11.43 -0.89
N GLY A 131 -6.88 -10.43 -1.28
CA GLY A 131 -7.15 -9.03 -0.95
C GLY A 131 -8.37 -8.45 -1.70
N HIS A 132 -8.57 -8.84 -2.95
CA HIS A 132 -9.76 -8.47 -3.73
C HIS A 132 -11.03 -9.16 -3.22
N LEU A 133 -10.92 -10.39 -2.75
CA LEU A 133 -12.02 -11.11 -2.09
C LEU A 133 -12.36 -10.48 -0.74
N ALA A 134 -11.36 -10.09 0.05
CA ALA A 134 -11.55 -9.39 1.32
C ALA A 134 -12.35 -8.08 1.14
N GLU A 135 -12.13 -7.35 0.05
CA GLU A 135 -12.91 -6.15 -0.28
C GLU A 135 -14.40 -6.46 -0.48
N ARG A 136 -14.72 -7.59 -1.12
CA ARG A 136 -16.12 -8.05 -1.31
C ARG A 136 -16.71 -8.53 0.02
N LEU A 137 -15.95 -9.30 0.77
CA LEU A 137 -16.35 -9.79 2.09
C LEU A 137 -16.61 -8.66 3.09
N LEU A 138 -15.84 -7.59 3.08
CA LEU A 138 -16.11 -6.40 3.90
C LEU A 138 -17.53 -5.84 3.65
N ASN A 139 -17.91 -5.72 2.38
CA ASN A 139 -19.25 -5.25 2.04
C ASN A 139 -20.36 -6.19 2.53
N ILE A 140 -20.15 -7.51 2.39
CA ILE A 140 -21.08 -8.54 2.86
C ILE A 140 -21.21 -8.49 4.39
N TYR A 141 -20.09 -8.39 5.10
CA TYR A 141 -20.05 -8.25 6.55
C TYR A 141 -20.87 -7.06 7.03
N LEU A 142 -20.62 -5.88 6.45
CA LEU A 142 -21.32 -4.66 6.81
C LEU A 142 -22.82 -4.73 6.48
N LEU A 143 -23.18 -5.29 5.31
CA LEU A 143 -24.57 -5.44 4.89
C LEU A 143 -25.32 -6.36 5.84
N HIS A 144 -24.72 -7.47 6.27
CA HIS A 144 -25.29 -8.37 7.26
C HIS A 144 -25.62 -7.64 8.55
N HIS A 145 -24.66 -6.91 9.09
CA HIS A 145 -24.81 -6.16 10.35
C HIS A 145 -25.85 -5.03 10.23
N GLU A 146 -25.94 -4.38 9.07
CA GLU A 146 -27.03 -3.42 8.78
C GLU A 146 -28.40 -4.12 8.83
N ARG A 147 -28.52 -5.31 8.19
CA ARG A 147 -29.77 -6.09 8.11
C ARG A 147 -30.23 -6.63 9.47
N VAL A 148 -29.32 -7.18 10.25
CA VAL A 148 -29.67 -7.76 11.59
C VAL A 148 -29.85 -6.70 12.67
N GLY A 149 -29.63 -5.42 12.35
CA GLY A 149 -29.89 -4.31 13.26
C GLY A 149 -28.80 -4.11 14.31
N SER A 150 -27.52 -4.36 13.96
CA SER A 150 -26.39 -3.92 14.79
C SER A 150 -26.50 -2.40 14.97
N ASN A 151 -26.54 -1.95 16.22
CA ASN A 151 -26.71 -0.52 16.54
C ASN A 151 -25.42 0.30 16.31
N TRP A 152 -24.64 -0.04 15.28
CA TRP A 152 -23.42 0.69 14.96
C TRP A 152 -23.71 2.05 14.35
N LYS A 153 -23.05 3.06 14.84
CA LYS A 153 -23.03 4.38 14.20
C LYS A 153 -22.00 4.32 13.06
N MET A 154 -22.51 4.30 11.83
CA MET A 154 -21.66 4.22 10.64
C MET A 154 -21.54 5.59 9.97
N ALA A 155 -20.36 5.85 9.40
CA ALA A 155 -20.12 7.00 8.52
C ALA A 155 -19.42 6.54 7.24
N GLU A 156 -19.63 7.30 6.17
CA GLU A 156 -18.96 7.13 4.89
C GLU A 156 -18.15 8.38 4.56
N LEU A 157 -16.91 8.20 4.15
CA LEU A 157 -16.02 9.29 3.74
C LEU A 157 -15.62 9.12 2.27
N GLN A 158 -15.46 10.24 1.59
CA GLN A 158 -14.98 10.25 0.22
C GLN A 158 -13.61 9.61 0.14
N CYS A 159 -13.48 8.62 -0.77
CA CYS A 159 -12.18 8.05 -1.13
C CYS A 159 -11.51 8.93 -2.19
N VAL A 160 -10.29 9.38 -1.92
CA VAL A 160 -9.48 10.16 -2.84
C VAL A 160 -8.42 9.27 -3.45
N HIS A 161 -8.43 9.18 -4.78
CA HIS A 161 -7.38 8.51 -5.55
C HIS A 161 -6.42 9.54 -6.11
N PHE A 162 -5.14 9.40 -5.79
CA PHE A 162 -4.08 10.19 -6.41
C PHE A 162 -3.74 9.55 -7.76
N ALA A 163 -4.26 10.10 -8.86
CA ALA A 163 -4.05 9.56 -10.21
C ALA A 163 -2.61 9.73 -10.69
N ASN A 164 -1.95 10.80 -10.26
CA ASN A 164 -0.52 11.02 -10.36
C ASN A 164 -0.05 11.33 -8.94
N PRO A 165 0.56 10.37 -8.22
CA PRO A 165 1.50 10.78 -7.23
C PRO A 165 2.59 11.49 -8.04
N ASP A 166 2.48 12.82 -8.17
CA ASP A 166 3.67 13.59 -8.48
C ASP A 166 4.64 13.16 -7.40
N TYR A 167 5.57 12.31 -7.77
CA TYR A 167 6.83 12.25 -7.07
C TYR A 167 7.37 13.67 -7.26
N HIS A 168 6.89 14.58 -6.43
CA HIS A 168 7.65 15.75 -6.17
C HIS A 168 8.97 15.20 -5.69
N ASP A 169 9.98 15.46 -6.47
CA ASP A 169 11.35 15.17 -6.09
C ASP A 169 11.70 16.14 -4.94
N GLU A 170 10.92 16.02 -3.84
CA GLU A 170 11.14 16.81 -2.60
C GLU A 170 12.52 16.55 -2.04
N LEU A 171 13.12 15.45 -2.48
CA LEU A 171 14.46 15.05 -2.11
C LEU A 171 15.51 15.68 -3.01
N GLY A 172 15.12 16.45 -4.05
CA GLY A 172 16.05 17.12 -4.97
C GLY A 172 17.01 16.16 -5.68
N LEU A 173 16.59 14.90 -5.86
CA LEU A 173 17.43 13.89 -6.48
C LEU A 173 17.66 14.22 -7.96
N PRO A 174 18.90 14.23 -8.45
CA PRO A 174 19.17 14.42 -9.87
C PRO A 174 18.44 13.38 -10.72
N SER A 175 17.94 13.78 -11.89
CA SER A 175 17.33 12.88 -12.84
C SER A 175 18.25 11.71 -13.18
N LEU A 176 17.70 10.49 -13.24
CA LEU A 176 18.43 9.30 -13.68
C LEU A 176 18.78 9.33 -15.16
N GLY A 177 18.16 10.21 -15.93
CA GLY A 177 18.20 10.16 -17.39
C GLY A 177 17.46 8.95 -17.98
N TYR A 178 17.29 8.94 -19.29
CA TYR A 178 16.59 7.86 -20.00
C TYR A 178 17.46 6.62 -20.16
N ASP A 179 16.93 5.46 -19.75
CA ASP A 179 17.51 4.14 -20.01
C ASP A 179 16.36 3.15 -20.29
N LYS A 180 16.56 2.23 -21.23
CA LYS A 180 15.55 1.21 -21.59
C LYS A 180 15.52 0.03 -20.61
N ARG A 181 16.58 -0.13 -19.82
CA ARG A 181 16.68 -1.23 -18.86
C ARG A 181 15.71 -1.03 -17.70
N PRO A 182 15.07 -2.09 -17.18
CA PRO A 182 14.28 -1.99 -15.96
C PRO A 182 15.13 -1.47 -14.80
N ILE A 183 14.59 -0.54 -14.02
CA ILE A 183 15.31 0.10 -12.91
C ILE A 183 15.12 -0.74 -11.64
N ILE A 184 16.23 -1.01 -10.94
CA ILE A 184 16.24 -1.59 -9.60
C ILE A 184 16.73 -0.49 -8.65
N PRO A 185 15.86 0.09 -7.81
CA PRO A 185 16.27 1.01 -6.77
C PRO A 185 16.93 0.25 -5.62
N VAL A 186 18.07 0.75 -5.15
CA VAL A 186 18.80 0.20 -4.00
C VAL A 186 19.08 1.35 -3.05
N VAL A 187 18.48 1.29 -1.85
CA VAL A 187 18.57 2.38 -0.88
C VAL A 187 19.55 2.02 0.23
N PHE A 188 20.46 2.93 0.51
CA PHE A 188 21.38 2.87 1.64
C PHE A 188 21.15 4.06 2.57
N ALA A 189 21.45 3.88 3.85
CA ALA A 189 21.55 4.96 4.81
C ALA A 189 22.98 4.99 5.36
N SER A 190 23.62 6.16 5.37
CA SER A 190 25.03 6.29 5.78
C SER A 190 25.31 7.67 6.32
N ASP A 191 26.20 7.74 7.30
CA ASP A 191 26.90 8.95 7.69
C ASP A 191 28.24 9.09 6.94
N ASN A 192 28.93 10.20 7.21
CA ASN A 192 30.23 10.48 6.60
C ASN A 192 31.32 9.44 6.99
N ASN A 193 31.24 8.85 8.19
CA ASN A 193 32.23 7.89 8.68
C ASN A 193 32.15 6.55 7.99
N TYR A 194 30.95 6.16 7.58
CA TYR A 194 30.70 4.88 6.93
C TYR A 194 30.81 4.92 5.39
N VAL A 195 31.16 6.08 4.80
CA VAL A 195 31.36 6.22 3.35
C VAL A 195 32.33 5.17 2.76
N PRO A 196 33.47 4.83 3.39
CA PRO A 196 34.36 3.80 2.82
C PRO A 196 33.70 2.42 2.75
N MET A 197 32.95 2.03 3.79
CA MET A 197 32.21 0.76 3.83
C MET A 197 31.07 0.76 2.83
N LEU A 198 30.32 1.85 2.74
CA LEU A 198 29.28 2.05 1.74
C LEU A 198 29.85 1.90 0.32
N THR A 199 30.95 2.58 0.03
CA THR A 199 31.60 2.53 -1.28
C THR A 199 32.00 1.10 -1.65
N THR A 200 32.60 0.37 -0.70
CA THR A 200 32.98 -1.03 -0.91
C THR A 200 31.77 -1.94 -1.17
N THR A 201 30.70 -1.73 -0.40
CA THR A 201 29.46 -2.50 -0.53
C THR A 201 28.80 -2.26 -1.89
N VAL A 202 28.63 -1.00 -2.27
CA VAL A 202 28.04 -0.63 -3.57
C VAL A 202 28.89 -1.13 -4.72
N TYR A 203 30.21 -0.99 -4.64
CA TYR A 203 31.13 -1.52 -5.67
C TYR A 203 30.99 -3.02 -5.82
N SER A 204 31.01 -3.78 -4.73
CA SER A 204 30.83 -5.23 -4.76
C SER A 204 29.50 -5.64 -5.36
N ALA A 205 28.42 -4.94 -4.98
CA ALA A 205 27.10 -5.19 -5.54
C ALA A 205 27.06 -4.96 -7.05
N LEU A 206 27.51 -3.80 -7.51
CA LEU A 206 27.49 -3.43 -8.93
C LEU A 206 28.41 -4.28 -9.79
N LYS A 207 29.57 -4.69 -9.27
CA LYS A 207 30.52 -5.57 -9.96
C LYS A 207 29.92 -6.95 -10.28
N ASN A 208 29.00 -7.44 -9.42
CA ASN A 208 28.34 -8.73 -9.55
C ASN A 208 26.90 -8.60 -10.07
N ALA A 209 26.44 -7.40 -10.39
CA ALA A 209 25.09 -7.13 -10.83
C ALA A 209 24.88 -7.50 -12.31
N SER A 210 23.66 -7.93 -12.67
CA SER A 210 23.30 -8.17 -14.08
C SER A 210 23.29 -6.86 -14.86
N ARG A 211 23.77 -6.93 -16.11
CA ARG A 211 23.74 -5.80 -17.04
C ARG A 211 22.37 -5.58 -17.70
N ASP A 212 21.44 -6.49 -17.50
CA ASP A 212 20.08 -6.39 -18.05
C ASP A 212 19.22 -5.36 -17.30
N TYR A 213 19.69 -4.91 -16.12
CA TYR A 213 19.03 -3.94 -15.27
C TYR A 213 19.87 -2.67 -15.12
N ARG A 214 19.18 -1.58 -14.79
CA ARG A 214 19.80 -0.34 -14.33
C ARG A 214 19.61 -0.22 -12.81
N TYR A 215 20.69 0.05 -12.12
CA TYR A 215 20.68 0.20 -10.65
C TYR A 215 20.66 1.66 -10.27
N ASP A 216 19.62 2.06 -9.54
CA ASP A 216 19.50 3.40 -8.95
C ASP A 216 19.90 3.31 -7.49
N VAL A 217 21.14 3.65 -7.19
CA VAL A 217 21.68 3.63 -5.83
C VAL A 217 21.39 4.95 -5.17
N ILE A 218 20.52 4.95 -4.17
CA ILE A 218 20.10 6.13 -3.41
C ILE A 218 20.73 6.07 -2.02
N VAL A 219 21.48 7.09 -1.65
CA VAL A 219 22.12 7.21 -0.34
C VAL A 219 21.42 8.28 0.49
N LEU A 220 20.71 7.85 1.52
CA LEU A 220 20.10 8.72 2.51
C LEU A 220 21.17 9.16 3.52
N HIS A 221 21.32 10.48 3.72
CA HIS A 221 22.35 11.01 4.61
C HIS A 221 21.95 12.36 5.21
N ARG A 222 22.70 12.80 6.22
CA ARG A 222 22.62 14.17 6.78
C ARG A 222 23.91 14.97 6.60
N ASP A 223 25.06 14.31 6.54
CA ASP A 223 26.38 14.95 6.69
C ASP A 223 27.39 14.62 5.59
N ILE A 224 27.05 13.81 4.59
CA ILE A 224 27.96 13.52 3.48
C ILE A 224 28.11 14.77 2.61
N ASN A 225 29.28 15.39 2.67
CA ASN A 225 29.52 16.65 1.98
C ASN A 225 29.63 16.49 0.45
N GLY A 226 29.44 17.62 -0.25
CA GLY A 226 29.39 17.63 -1.72
C GLY A 226 30.66 17.13 -2.41
N ALA A 227 31.84 17.32 -1.80
CA ALA A 227 33.11 16.83 -2.37
C ALA A 227 33.18 15.30 -2.33
N ILE A 228 32.77 14.69 -1.24
CA ILE A 228 32.67 13.22 -1.11
C ILE A 228 31.64 12.68 -2.08
N GLN A 229 30.46 13.29 -2.16
CA GLN A 229 29.42 12.90 -3.12
C GLN A 229 29.95 12.96 -4.56
N ALA A 230 30.66 14.02 -4.94
CA ALA A 230 31.26 14.16 -6.27
C ALA A 230 32.30 13.05 -6.54
N SER A 231 33.17 12.75 -5.59
CA SER A 231 34.18 11.70 -5.69
C SER A 231 33.52 10.31 -5.84
N MET A 232 32.44 10.05 -5.12
CA MET A 232 31.70 8.80 -5.27
C MET A 232 31.02 8.69 -6.63
N ARG A 233 30.40 9.77 -7.12
CA ARG A 233 29.79 9.77 -8.47
C ARG A 233 30.84 9.52 -9.55
N ASP A 234 32.00 10.14 -9.46
CA ASP A 234 33.11 9.93 -10.39
C ASP A 234 33.61 8.48 -10.33
N PHE A 235 33.84 7.95 -9.13
CA PHE A 235 34.25 6.55 -8.97
C PHE A 235 33.26 5.55 -9.55
N PHE A 236 31.96 5.75 -9.36
CA PHE A 236 30.93 4.86 -9.87
C PHE A 236 30.54 5.10 -11.33
N SER A 237 31.03 6.15 -11.98
CA SER A 237 30.81 6.42 -13.40
C SER A 237 31.33 5.32 -14.33
N GLN A 238 32.21 4.47 -13.83
CA GLN A 238 32.70 3.27 -14.53
C GLN A 238 31.61 2.21 -14.80
N PHE A 239 30.45 2.28 -14.11
CA PHE A 239 29.32 1.37 -14.31
C PHE A 239 28.25 2.05 -15.18
N ASP A 240 28.15 1.66 -16.44
CA ASP A 240 27.18 2.21 -17.41
C ASP A 240 25.71 1.88 -17.06
N ASN A 241 25.50 0.88 -16.19
CA ASN A 241 24.21 0.41 -15.75
C ASN A 241 23.86 0.85 -14.32
N ALA A 242 24.55 1.82 -13.75
CA ALA A 242 24.27 2.30 -12.42
C ALA A 242 24.31 3.83 -12.36
N ALA A 243 23.55 4.39 -11.41
CA ALA A 243 23.67 5.78 -10.99
C ALA A 243 23.68 5.81 -9.47
N ILE A 244 24.50 6.71 -8.89
CA ILE A 244 24.50 6.98 -7.45
C ILE A 244 23.94 8.36 -7.20
N ARG A 245 22.94 8.44 -6.35
CA ARG A 245 22.25 9.67 -5.98
C ARG A 245 22.27 9.82 -4.47
N PHE A 246 22.40 11.04 -4.00
CA PHE A 246 22.45 11.38 -2.58
C PHE A 246 21.21 12.17 -2.22
N CYS A 247 20.58 11.79 -1.14
CA CYS A 247 19.40 12.42 -0.59
C CYS A 247 19.71 12.94 0.82
N ASP A 248 19.72 14.24 0.98
CA ASP A 248 19.78 14.86 2.30
C ASP A 248 18.41 14.76 2.97
N VAL A 249 18.34 13.95 4.02
CA VAL A 249 17.10 13.72 4.78
C VAL A 249 16.96 14.64 5.99
N SER A 250 17.91 15.58 6.22
CA SER A 250 17.85 16.54 7.33
C SER A 250 16.50 17.25 7.42
N PRO A 251 15.89 17.74 6.30
CA PRO A 251 14.61 18.46 6.38
C PRO A 251 13.46 17.60 6.93
N ILE A 252 13.58 16.28 6.82
CA ILE A 252 12.56 15.34 7.30
C ILE A 252 12.87 14.91 8.73
N VAL A 253 14.12 14.46 8.97
CA VAL A 253 14.48 13.83 10.25
C VAL A 253 14.69 14.83 11.38
N ASP A 254 15.04 16.09 11.07
CA ASP A 254 15.22 17.14 12.09
C ASP A 254 13.90 17.51 12.79
N GLN A 255 12.76 17.06 12.26
CA GLN A 255 11.47 17.20 12.91
C GLN A 255 11.24 16.16 14.03
N TYR A 256 12.10 15.14 14.14
CA TYR A 256 11.97 14.04 15.08
C TYR A 256 13.19 13.99 16.00
N GLU A 257 12.96 13.77 17.29
CA GLU A 257 14.04 13.48 18.25
C GLU A 257 14.47 12.01 18.12
N LEU A 258 15.29 11.73 17.10
CA LEU A 258 15.81 10.39 16.87
C LEU A 258 17.03 10.15 17.77
N SER A 259 16.99 9.11 18.58
CA SER A 259 18.10 8.68 19.42
C SER A 259 18.27 7.17 19.39
N THR A 260 19.47 6.70 19.65
CA THR A 260 19.77 5.28 19.82
C THR A 260 20.57 5.08 21.10
N ASN A 261 20.17 4.08 21.90
CA ASN A 261 20.86 3.69 23.12
C ASN A 261 21.98 2.66 22.84
N ASN A 262 22.14 2.22 21.59
CA ASN A 262 23.16 1.26 21.21
C ASN A 262 24.32 1.98 20.51
N PRO A 263 25.56 1.98 21.06
CA PRO A 263 26.70 2.65 20.49
C PRO A 263 27.15 2.09 19.13
N HIS A 264 26.65 0.93 18.74
CA HIS A 264 26.94 0.27 17.46
C HIS A 264 25.87 0.53 16.39
N ILE A 265 24.80 1.23 16.73
CA ILE A 265 23.72 1.57 15.82
C ILE A 265 23.63 3.09 15.74
N SER A 266 23.91 3.65 14.58
CA SER A 266 23.74 5.07 14.34
C SER A 266 22.29 5.44 14.03
N VAL A 267 21.95 6.71 14.16
CA VAL A 267 20.61 7.26 13.87
C VAL A 267 20.22 7.03 12.41
N GLU A 268 21.19 6.95 11.51
CA GLU A 268 21.01 6.67 10.08
C GLU A 268 20.29 5.33 9.84
N THR A 269 20.37 4.40 10.78
CA THR A 269 19.63 3.15 10.71
C THR A 269 18.11 3.36 10.62
N TYR A 270 17.59 4.46 11.18
CA TYR A 270 16.16 4.79 11.11
C TYR A 270 15.73 5.36 9.76
N TYR A 271 16.63 5.85 8.91
CA TYR A 271 16.28 6.44 7.62
C TYR A 271 15.66 5.44 6.65
N ARG A 272 15.82 4.14 6.91
CA ARG A 272 15.15 3.07 6.14
C ARG A 272 13.63 3.04 6.31
N PHE A 273 13.10 3.79 7.27
CA PHE A 273 11.66 3.87 7.54
C PHE A 273 11.02 5.15 6.95
N LEU A 274 11.81 5.99 6.32
CA LEU A 274 11.35 7.13 5.56
C LEU A 274 10.96 6.69 4.14
#